data_9478a6f8c36b9ab56249382dad5e524b
#
_entry.id   9478a6f8c36b9ab56249382dad5e524b
#
_cell.length_a   1.000
_cell.length_b   1.000
_cell.length_c   1.000
_cell.angle_alpha   90.00
_cell.angle_beta   90.00
_cell.angle_gamma   90.00
#
_symmetry.space_group_name_H-M   'P 1'
#
loop_
_entity.id
_entity.type
_entity.pdbx_description
1 polymer ?
#
loop_
_entity_poly.entity_id
_entity_poly.type
_entity_poly.pdbx_seq_one_letter_code
_entity_poly.pdbx_strand_id
1 'polypeptide(L)'
;VNDYASSSNTDSSESHRAPRPSSMDVPSPSSMRALQPSSTDVPHPEETQWRERWFHAFDTECFVKARATEHDLDQVVSLCARYERLLSHTLPGSDIWAVNHAEGRRTKVDPETAALVREALRYCSKSSGLFDITLAPLARLWNFHAAHAPSEGDVARALRHVGWQRVDATEDTVVVTDPEAEITLGGIAKGYIADRVHDLLVDQGVRDAFISLGGNVVVMGQSPHGRPWNIGVRSPDFHRDQERKRIENEAIARSPHGIDKRALRDLGRRPEKPACVLTCSDLSVVTSGIYERCFLDKATGAVHHHILDPKTGRPCESDLASATVLSRTSTEGDGLSTALIIMGCDRAAAFIREQTDAAAIFIERDGSAAVAGNEAILEETRAIEIPGAEIVK
;
A
#
# COMPACT_ATOMS: atom_id res chain seq x y z
N VAL A 1 3.93 -64.63 0.51
CA VAL A 1 4.09 -65.90 1.19
C VAL A 1 3.93 -65.61 2.66
N ASN A 2 2.75 -65.99 3.12
CA ASN A 2 2.37 -66.51 4.43
C ASN A 2 2.72 -65.69 5.69
N ASP A 3 1.82 -65.37 6.50
CA ASP A 3 0.58 -65.96 7.08
C ASP A 3 0.74 -66.16 8.59
N TYR A 4 -0.38 -65.98 9.28
CA TYR A 4 -0.90 -66.48 10.56
C TYR A 4 -0.50 -65.71 11.84
N ALA A 5 -1.38 -65.31 12.64
CA ALA A 5 -2.74 -65.56 13.09
C ALA A 5 -2.76 -65.55 14.64
N SER A 6 -3.72 -64.82 15.14
CA SER A 6 -4.68 -65.08 16.20
C SER A 6 -4.33 -65.90 17.46
N SER A 7 -4.80 -65.35 18.60
CA SER A 7 -5.72 -65.93 19.60
C SER A 7 -5.76 -65.03 20.83
N SER A 8 -6.86 -64.42 21.23
CA SER A 8 -8.07 -64.86 21.91
C SER A 8 -7.91 -65.19 23.41
N ASN A 9 -8.77 -64.53 24.19
CA ASN A 9 -9.41 -64.90 25.46
C ASN A 9 -8.58 -64.78 26.75
N THR A 10 -9.08 -64.31 27.85
CA THR A 10 -10.41 -64.36 28.52
C THR A 10 -10.37 -63.44 29.77
N ASP A 11 -11.39 -62.72 30.00
CA ASP A 11 -12.29 -62.59 31.17
C ASP A 11 -11.74 -62.91 32.55
N SER A 12 -11.84 -61.97 33.47
CA SER A 12 -12.42 -62.15 34.82
C SER A 12 -12.57 -60.84 35.58
N SER A 13 -13.80 -60.59 35.95
CA SER A 13 -14.34 -59.62 36.86
C SER A 13 -13.72 -59.69 38.27
N GLU A 14 -13.41 -58.55 38.86
CA GLU A 14 -13.56 -58.36 40.29
C GLU A 14 -13.84 -56.90 40.66
N SER A 15 -14.97 -56.72 41.35
CA SER A 15 -15.52 -55.53 41.90
C SER A 15 -14.73 -55.07 43.16
N HIS A 16 -14.19 -53.85 43.15
CA HIS A 16 -13.81 -53.18 44.38
C HIS A 16 -14.52 -51.81 44.49
N ARG A 17 -15.47 -51.82 45.38
CA ARG A 17 -16.24 -50.71 45.91
C ARG A 17 -15.32 -49.82 46.74
N ALA A 18 -15.02 -48.60 46.32
CA ALA A 18 -14.36 -47.60 47.14
C ALA A 18 -15.39 -46.81 47.99
N PRO A 19 -15.02 -46.33 49.20
CA PRO A 19 -15.97 -45.74 50.16
C PRO A 19 -16.32 -44.27 49.82
N ARG A 20 -17.53 -43.89 50.17
CA ARG A 20 -18.02 -42.51 50.09
C ARG A 20 -17.27 -41.65 51.10
N PRO A 21 -16.81 -40.43 50.73
CA PRO A 21 -16.41 -39.41 51.70
C PRO A 21 -17.66 -38.67 52.23
N SER A 22 -17.61 -38.40 53.49
CA SER A 22 -18.55 -37.69 54.32
C SER A 22 -18.82 -36.24 53.86
N SER A 23 -20.03 -35.80 54.16
CA SER A 23 -20.52 -34.47 54.01
C SER A 23 -19.53 -33.36 54.44
N MET A 24 -19.12 -32.50 53.48
CA MET A 24 -18.54 -31.21 53.77
C MET A 24 -19.55 -30.12 53.50
N ASP A 25 -19.68 -29.21 54.45
CA ASP A 25 -20.58 -28.06 54.44
C ASP A 25 -20.44 -27.22 53.16
N VAL A 26 -21.56 -26.97 52.52
CA VAL A 26 -21.71 -26.01 51.44
C VAL A 26 -21.89 -24.62 52.08
N PRO A 27 -20.99 -23.66 51.90
CA PRO A 27 -21.24 -22.29 52.33
C PRO A 27 -22.33 -21.63 51.48
N SER A 28 -23.18 -20.87 52.13
CA SER A 28 -24.34 -20.18 51.57
C SER A 28 -23.94 -19.11 50.51
N PRO A 29 -24.82 -18.80 49.53
CA PRO A 29 -24.48 -17.96 48.34
C PRO A 29 -24.58 -16.46 48.60
N SER A 30 -23.99 -15.94 49.66
CA SER A 30 -24.07 -14.50 49.96
C SER A 30 -22.72 -13.77 50.05
N SER A 31 -21.64 -14.28 49.46
CA SER A 31 -20.35 -13.59 49.41
C SER A 31 -19.57 -13.73 48.12
N MET A 32 -20.23 -14.06 46.99
CA MET A 32 -19.61 -13.82 45.68
C MET A 32 -19.90 -12.39 45.25
N ARG A 33 -19.06 -11.45 45.69
CA ARG A 33 -18.88 -10.17 45.03
C ARG A 33 -18.31 -10.48 43.65
N ALA A 34 -19.16 -10.38 42.61
CA ALA A 34 -18.74 -10.42 41.26
C ALA A 34 -17.62 -9.39 41.07
N LEU A 35 -16.42 -9.85 40.78
CA LEU A 35 -15.40 -9.01 40.18
C LEU A 35 -15.99 -8.55 38.84
N GLN A 36 -16.51 -7.34 38.82
CA GLN A 36 -16.79 -6.65 37.58
C GLN A 36 -15.46 -6.61 36.81
N PRO A 37 -15.44 -6.97 35.52
CA PRO A 37 -14.27 -6.72 34.72
C PRO A 37 -14.00 -5.22 34.82
N SER A 38 -12.75 -4.87 35.17
CA SER A 38 -12.25 -3.51 35.13
C SER A 38 -12.71 -2.89 33.82
N SER A 39 -13.33 -1.72 33.92
CA SER A 39 -13.73 -0.91 32.77
C SER A 39 -12.67 -0.99 31.71
N THR A 40 -13.02 -1.58 30.55
CA THR A 40 -12.29 -1.33 29.33
C THR A 40 -12.22 0.18 29.19
N ASP A 41 -11.02 0.73 29.19
CA ASP A 41 -10.73 2.12 28.85
C ASP A 41 -11.17 2.39 27.41
N VAL A 42 -12.48 2.51 27.21
CA VAL A 42 -13.01 3.15 26.01
C VAL A 42 -12.88 4.65 26.30
N PRO A 43 -12.07 5.39 25.54
CA PRO A 43 -11.90 6.82 25.77
C PRO A 43 -13.25 7.51 25.84
N HIS A 44 -13.45 8.39 26.83
CA HIS A 44 -14.67 9.18 26.93
C HIS A 44 -14.85 9.98 25.61
N PRO A 45 -16.08 10.14 25.08
CA PRO A 45 -16.34 10.91 23.85
C PRO A 45 -15.77 12.35 23.90
N GLU A 46 -15.53 12.89 25.07
CA GLU A 46 -14.95 14.22 25.29
C GLU A 46 -13.42 14.25 25.09
N GLU A 47 -12.72 13.11 25.10
CA GLU A 47 -11.27 13.03 24.90
C GLU A 47 -10.87 12.95 23.43
N THR A 48 -11.79 12.55 22.53
CA THR A 48 -11.53 12.49 21.11
C THR A 48 -11.70 13.87 20.47
N GLN A 49 -10.62 14.38 19.88
CA GLN A 49 -10.58 15.66 19.18
C GLN A 49 -9.98 15.47 17.80
N TRP A 50 -10.17 16.44 16.90
CA TRP A 50 -9.46 16.47 15.64
C TRP A 50 -7.98 16.72 15.88
N ARG A 51 -7.16 15.72 15.54
CA ARG A 51 -5.71 15.74 15.68
C ARG A 51 -5.03 15.44 14.35
N GLU A 52 -3.80 15.90 14.22
CA GLU A 52 -3.00 15.74 13.01
C GLU A 52 -1.62 15.21 13.39
N ARG A 53 -1.14 14.25 12.60
CA ARG A 53 0.22 13.74 12.75
C ARG A 53 0.90 13.71 11.39
N TRP A 54 2.03 14.41 11.31
CA TRP A 54 2.96 14.34 10.20
C TRP A 54 4.16 13.51 10.60
N PHE A 55 4.57 12.58 9.75
CA PHE A 55 5.75 11.76 9.98
C PHE A 55 6.37 11.34 8.65
N HIS A 56 7.64 10.86 8.68
CA HIS A 56 8.34 10.35 7.52
C HIS A 56 8.43 8.83 7.63
N ALA A 57 7.98 8.12 6.62
CA ALA A 57 8.09 6.67 6.47
C ALA A 57 8.07 6.31 4.97
N PHE A 58 8.60 5.15 4.60
CA PHE A 58 8.56 4.64 3.21
C PHE A 58 9.16 5.61 2.19
N ASP A 59 10.21 6.34 2.58
CA ASP A 59 10.87 7.36 1.76
C ASP A 59 9.95 8.53 1.33
N THR A 60 8.88 8.79 2.10
CA THR A 60 7.90 9.82 1.77
C THR A 60 7.33 10.50 3.02
N GLU A 61 6.67 11.64 2.83
CA GLU A 61 5.86 12.26 3.88
C GLU A 61 4.53 11.53 4.03
N CYS A 62 4.19 11.22 5.27
CA CYS A 62 2.93 10.63 5.68
C CYS A 62 2.15 11.61 6.57
N PHE A 63 0.85 11.57 6.44
CA PHE A 63 -0.04 12.44 7.17
C PHE A 63 -1.30 11.69 7.60
N VAL A 64 -1.69 11.86 8.85
CA VAL A 64 -2.96 11.37 9.37
C VAL A 64 -3.67 12.49 10.11
N LYS A 65 -4.94 12.69 9.80
CA LYS A 65 -5.86 13.57 10.51
C LYS A 65 -7.08 12.77 10.92
N ALA A 66 -7.33 12.68 12.22
CA ALA A 66 -8.43 11.86 12.74
C ALA A 66 -9.10 12.52 13.94
N ARG A 67 -10.34 12.15 14.19
CA ARG A 67 -11.00 12.45 15.46
C ARG A 67 -10.61 11.36 16.47
N ALA A 68 -9.46 11.54 17.11
CA ALA A 68 -8.76 10.52 17.85
C ALA A 68 -8.04 11.07 19.09
N THR A 69 -7.44 10.21 19.89
CA THR A 69 -6.49 10.57 20.95
C THR A 69 -5.06 10.69 20.40
N GLU A 70 -4.14 11.27 21.17
CA GLU A 70 -2.70 11.28 20.80
C GLU A 70 -2.15 9.85 20.76
N HIS A 71 -2.60 9.00 21.66
CA HIS A 71 -2.19 7.60 21.73
C HIS A 71 -2.54 6.83 20.44
N ASP A 72 -3.74 7.04 19.90
CA ASP A 72 -4.15 6.41 18.64
C ASP A 72 -3.21 6.80 17.49
N LEU A 73 -2.87 8.08 17.39
CA LEU A 73 -1.94 8.55 16.36
C LEU A 73 -0.50 8.04 16.58
N ASP A 74 -0.05 7.88 17.81
CA ASP A 74 1.26 7.27 18.13
C ASP A 74 1.29 5.79 17.73
N GLN A 75 0.18 5.07 17.89
CA GLN A 75 0.06 3.69 17.43
C GLN A 75 0.11 3.60 15.89
N VAL A 76 -0.52 4.54 15.18
CA VAL A 76 -0.40 4.62 13.70
C VAL A 76 1.06 4.78 13.26
N VAL A 77 1.81 5.69 13.88
CA VAL A 77 3.23 5.89 13.56
C VAL A 77 4.04 4.62 13.85
N SER A 78 3.76 3.97 14.99
CA SER A 78 4.44 2.73 15.39
C SER A 78 4.14 1.59 14.42
N LEU A 79 2.90 1.47 13.95
CA LEU A 79 2.47 0.50 12.95
C LEU A 79 3.20 0.72 11.62
N CYS A 80 3.25 1.95 11.12
CA CYS A 80 3.98 2.30 9.90
C CYS A 80 5.47 1.96 10.01
N ALA A 81 6.11 2.29 11.14
CA ALA A 81 7.51 1.95 11.40
C ALA A 81 7.75 0.43 11.47
N ARG A 82 6.78 -0.36 11.97
CA ARG A 82 6.84 -1.83 11.95
C ARG A 82 6.87 -2.34 10.50
N TYR A 83 5.94 -1.88 9.66
CA TYR A 83 5.88 -2.34 8.27
C TYR A 83 7.08 -1.89 7.44
N GLU A 84 7.63 -0.71 7.67
CA GLU A 84 8.87 -0.28 7.02
C GLU A 84 10.01 -1.25 7.32
N ARG A 85 10.16 -1.70 8.58
CA ARG A 85 11.16 -2.71 8.96
C ARG A 85 10.90 -4.10 8.37
N LEU A 86 9.64 -4.48 8.13
CA LEU A 86 9.30 -5.77 7.54
C LEU A 86 9.47 -5.78 6.02
N LEU A 87 8.98 -4.73 5.35
CA LEU A 87 8.73 -4.75 3.90
C LEU A 87 9.82 -4.05 3.07
N SER A 88 10.81 -3.42 3.69
CA SER A 88 11.87 -2.74 2.96
C SER A 88 12.75 -3.75 2.20
N HIS A 89 13.00 -3.49 0.93
CA HIS A 89 13.95 -4.29 0.13
C HIS A 89 15.40 -3.81 0.27
N THR A 90 15.62 -2.68 0.94
CA THR A 90 16.96 -2.06 1.12
C THR A 90 17.47 -2.14 2.53
N LEU A 91 16.60 -2.28 3.54
CA LEU A 91 16.99 -2.32 4.95
C LEU A 91 17.47 -3.71 5.35
N PRO A 92 18.76 -3.91 5.71
CA PRO A 92 19.24 -5.21 6.20
C PRO A 92 18.46 -5.71 7.40
N GLY A 93 18.06 -7.00 7.34
CA GLY A 93 17.28 -7.64 8.40
C GLY A 93 15.76 -7.52 8.24
N SER A 94 15.25 -6.84 7.21
CA SER A 94 13.86 -6.91 6.83
C SER A 94 13.55 -8.22 6.08
N ASP A 95 12.29 -8.62 6.04
CA ASP A 95 11.86 -9.86 5.37
C ASP A 95 12.19 -9.84 3.87
N ILE A 96 11.83 -8.75 3.19
CA ILE A 96 12.05 -8.63 1.73
C ILE A 96 13.54 -8.57 1.41
N TRP A 97 14.33 -7.90 2.24
CA TRP A 97 15.78 -7.92 2.11
C TRP A 97 16.33 -9.35 2.26
N ALA A 98 15.87 -10.09 3.27
CA ALA A 98 16.28 -11.47 3.52
C ALA A 98 15.90 -12.40 2.35
N VAL A 99 14.71 -12.26 1.78
CA VAL A 99 14.25 -12.99 0.60
C VAL A 99 15.16 -12.71 -0.61
N ASN A 100 15.48 -11.43 -0.85
CA ASN A 100 16.34 -11.03 -1.96
C ASN A 100 17.80 -11.50 -1.82
N HIS A 101 18.26 -11.80 -0.60
CA HIS A 101 19.63 -12.29 -0.34
C HIS A 101 19.66 -13.82 -0.06
N ALA A 102 18.56 -14.51 -0.31
CA ALA A 102 18.47 -15.95 -0.03
C ALA A 102 19.02 -16.84 -1.16
N GLU A 103 19.48 -16.28 -2.29
CA GLU A 103 20.07 -17.02 -3.42
C GLU A 103 19.17 -18.19 -3.91
N GLY A 104 17.89 -17.93 -4.10
CA GLY A 104 16.91 -18.92 -4.56
C GLY A 104 16.37 -19.84 -3.45
N ARG A 105 16.79 -19.68 -2.20
CA ARG A 105 16.31 -20.49 -1.08
C ARG A 105 15.00 -19.94 -0.51
N ARG A 106 14.12 -20.86 -0.07
CA ARG A 106 12.89 -20.49 0.64
C ARG A 106 13.22 -19.87 1.99
N THR A 107 12.71 -18.67 2.22
CA THR A 107 12.99 -17.85 3.40
C THR A 107 11.75 -17.76 4.27
N LYS A 108 11.91 -17.96 5.58
CA LYS A 108 10.85 -17.68 6.56
C LYS A 108 10.70 -16.18 6.76
N VAL A 109 9.47 -15.71 6.74
CA VAL A 109 9.10 -14.31 6.88
C VAL A 109 7.92 -14.15 7.86
N ASP A 110 7.61 -12.92 8.24
CA ASP A 110 6.37 -12.63 8.97
C ASP A 110 5.16 -13.08 8.13
N PRO A 111 4.13 -13.70 8.71
CA PRO A 111 2.92 -14.10 7.98
C PRO A 111 2.24 -12.96 7.22
N GLU A 112 2.31 -11.72 7.73
CA GLU A 112 1.77 -10.54 7.02
C GLU A 112 2.61 -10.19 5.78
N THR A 113 3.93 -10.33 5.85
CA THR A 113 4.80 -10.18 4.66
C THR A 113 4.44 -11.22 3.61
N ALA A 114 4.29 -12.49 4.00
CA ALA A 114 3.90 -13.55 3.08
C ALA A 114 2.50 -13.32 2.49
N ALA A 115 1.55 -12.83 3.28
CA ALA A 115 0.20 -12.48 2.82
C ALA A 115 0.24 -11.36 1.77
N LEU A 116 1.03 -10.31 2.02
CA LEU A 116 1.18 -9.22 1.06
C LEU A 116 1.87 -9.66 -0.23
N VAL A 117 2.87 -10.54 -0.16
CA VAL A 117 3.50 -11.11 -1.37
C VAL A 117 2.46 -11.90 -2.18
N ARG A 118 1.65 -12.77 -1.54
CA ARG A 118 0.57 -13.49 -2.25
C ARG A 118 -0.43 -12.54 -2.89
N GLU A 119 -0.81 -11.49 -2.18
CA GLU A 119 -1.71 -10.47 -2.72
C GLU A 119 -1.08 -9.74 -3.92
N ALA A 120 0.18 -9.37 -3.83
CA ALA A 120 0.94 -8.76 -4.92
C ALA A 120 1.00 -9.68 -6.16
N LEU A 121 1.22 -10.99 -5.96
CA LEU A 121 1.20 -11.99 -7.04
C LEU A 121 -0.17 -12.08 -7.73
N ARG A 122 -1.27 -11.88 -6.98
CA ARG A 122 -2.61 -11.77 -7.58
C ARG A 122 -2.70 -10.60 -8.54
N TYR A 123 -2.17 -9.41 -8.19
CA TYR A 123 -2.16 -8.24 -9.08
C TYR A 123 -1.19 -8.43 -10.25
N CYS A 124 -0.05 -9.11 -10.06
CA CYS A 124 0.83 -9.51 -11.16
C CYS A 124 0.05 -10.36 -12.18
N SER A 125 -0.66 -11.38 -11.73
CA SER A 125 -1.48 -12.26 -12.58
C SER A 125 -2.64 -11.48 -13.23
N LYS A 126 -3.40 -10.72 -12.44
CA LYS A 126 -4.58 -9.95 -12.88
C LYS A 126 -4.22 -8.93 -13.99
N SER A 127 -3.07 -8.28 -13.87
CA SER A 127 -2.57 -7.33 -14.87
C SER A 127 -1.81 -7.98 -16.03
N SER A 128 -1.77 -9.32 -16.11
CA SER A 128 -0.95 -10.06 -17.10
C SER A 128 0.53 -9.66 -17.05
N GLY A 129 1.04 -9.42 -15.85
CA GLY A 129 2.43 -9.08 -15.58
C GLY A 129 2.80 -7.62 -15.85
N LEU A 130 1.85 -6.71 -16.06
CA LEU A 130 2.15 -5.28 -16.17
C LEU A 130 2.45 -4.66 -14.81
N PHE A 131 1.82 -5.14 -13.75
CA PHE A 131 2.34 -4.99 -12.39
C PHE A 131 3.24 -6.20 -12.12
N ASP A 132 4.51 -5.98 -11.79
CA ASP A 132 5.46 -7.05 -11.52
C ASP A 132 6.35 -6.67 -10.32
N ILE A 133 6.34 -7.48 -9.30
CA ILE A 133 7.11 -7.22 -8.07
C ILE A 133 8.60 -7.54 -8.22
N THR A 134 9.03 -8.15 -9.32
CA THR A 134 10.44 -8.53 -9.56
C THR A 134 11.25 -7.43 -10.26
N LEU A 135 10.73 -6.21 -10.35
CA LEU A 135 11.36 -5.08 -11.02
C LEU A 135 12.51 -4.41 -10.23
N ALA A 136 12.85 -4.87 -9.02
CA ALA A 136 13.86 -4.22 -8.18
C ALA A 136 15.24 -4.06 -8.87
N PRO A 137 15.79 -5.06 -9.60
CA PRO A 137 17.04 -4.91 -10.33
C PRO A 137 17.00 -3.80 -11.39
N LEU A 138 15.89 -3.71 -12.13
CA LEU A 138 15.69 -2.66 -13.15
C LEU A 138 15.53 -1.29 -12.49
N ALA A 139 14.70 -1.17 -11.46
CA ALA A 139 14.48 0.09 -10.75
C ALA A 139 15.78 0.69 -10.18
N ARG A 140 16.71 -0.17 -9.76
CA ARG A 140 18.02 0.23 -9.26
C ARG A 140 18.95 0.75 -10.38
N LEU A 141 18.87 0.19 -11.58
CA LEU A 141 19.62 0.66 -12.73
C LEU A 141 19.19 2.06 -13.19
N TRP A 142 17.88 2.32 -13.19
CA TRP A 142 17.29 3.63 -13.47
C TRP A 142 17.46 4.57 -12.29
N ASN A 143 18.64 5.18 -12.13
CA ASN A 143 18.93 6.05 -11.00
C ASN A 143 18.28 7.43 -11.18
N PHE A 144 17.02 7.54 -10.74
CA PHE A 144 16.23 8.78 -10.84
C PHE A 144 16.78 9.93 -9.99
N HIS A 145 17.52 9.64 -8.92
CA HIS A 145 18.20 10.67 -8.11
C HIS A 145 19.42 11.26 -8.81
N ALA A 146 20.23 10.42 -9.46
CA ALA A 146 21.41 10.85 -10.20
C ALA A 146 21.08 11.28 -11.64
N ALA A 147 19.82 11.21 -12.06
CA ALA A 147 19.36 11.48 -13.43
C ALA A 147 20.18 10.69 -14.48
N HIS A 148 20.36 9.39 -14.23
CA HIS A 148 21.18 8.50 -15.06
C HIS A 148 20.33 7.41 -15.70
N ALA A 149 20.38 7.32 -17.04
CA ALA A 149 19.78 6.24 -17.82
C ALA A 149 20.81 5.09 -17.97
N PRO A 150 20.42 3.82 -17.74
CA PRO A 150 21.30 2.67 -17.91
C PRO A 150 21.61 2.39 -19.38
N SER A 151 22.69 1.63 -19.63
CA SER A 151 22.98 1.13 -20.99
C SER A 151 21.97 0.06 -21.41
N GLU A 152 21.77 -0.09 -22.73
CA GLU A 152 20.95 -1.13 -23.33
C GLU A 152 21.34 -2.54 -22.83
N GLY A 153 22.65 -2.79 -22.73
CA GLY A 153 23.19 -4.07 -22.27
C GLY A 153 22.85 -4.36 -20.81
N ASP A 154 22.86 -3.34 -19.95
CA ASP A 154 22.51 -3.49 -18.52
C ASP A 154 21.01 -3.74 -18.36
N VAL A 155 20.16 -3.00 -19.11
CA VAL A 155 18.71 -3.25 -19.12
C VAL A 155 18.40 -4.68 -19.58
N ALA A 156 18.99 -5.11 -20.72
CA ALA A 156 18.78 -6.46 -21.24
C ALA A 156 19.26 -7.56 -20.29
N ARG A 157 20.32 -7.30 -19.51
CA ARG A 157 20.80 -8.23 -18.47
C ARG A 157 19.82 -8.34 -17.32
N ALA A 158 19.41 -7.21 -16.74
CA ALA A 158 18.49 -7.20 -15.60
C ALA A 158 17.11 -7.75 -15.99
N LEU A 159 16.65 -7.48 -17.22
CA LEU A 159 15.34 -7.95 -17.71
C LEU A 159 15.22 -9.49 -17.76
N ARG A 160 16.35 -10.23 -17.89
CA ARG A 160 16.32 -11.70 -17.85
C ARG A 160 15.87 -12.25 -16.48
N HIS A 161 16.02 -11.46 -15.41
CA HIS A 161 15.69 -11.81 -14.04
C HIS A 161 14.34 -11.23 -13.61
N VAL A 162 13.60 -10.60 -14.51
CA VAL A 162 12.22 -10.14 -14.27
C VAL A 162 11.22 -11.24 -14.64
N GLY A 163 10.22 -11.43 -13.79
CA GLY A 163 9.13 -12.39 -14.02
C GLY A 163 8.55 -12.88 -12.71
N TRP A 164 7.40 -12.37 -12.33
CA TRP A 164 6.68 -12.68 -11.09
C TRP A 164 6.39 -14.17 -10.90
N GLN A 165 6.33 -14.97 -11.97
CA GLN A 165 6.13 -16.42 -11.92
C GLN A 165 7.26 -17.18 -11.21
N ARG A 166 8.39 -16.51 -10.97
CA ARG A 166 9.54 -17.04 -10.22
C ARG A 166 9.39 -16.89 -8.71
N VAL A 167 8.34 -16.21 -8.27
CA VAL A 167 8.06 -15.98 -6.86
C VAL A 167 6.94 -16.89 -6.40
N ASP A 168 7.15 -17.57 -5.28
CA ASP A 168 6.14 -18.36 -4.59
C ASP A 168 6.12 -18.01 -3.10
N ALA A 169 4.92 -17.98 -2.52
CA ALA A 169 4.73 -17.66 -1.11
C ALA A 169 3.69 -18.57 -0.47
N THR A 170 4.02 -19.11 0.70
CA THR A 170 3.11 -19.86 1.56
C THR A 170 2.53 -19.00 2.69
N GLU A 171 2.15 -19.59 3.82
CA GLU A 171 1.63 -18.83 4.96
C GLU A 171 2.70 -17.94 5.62
N ASP A 172 3.93 -18.45 5.74
CA ASP A 172 5.04 -17.80 6.45
C ASP A 172 6.39 -17.90 5.73
N THR A 173 6.39 -18.27 4.45
CA THR A 173 7.62 -18.34 3.66
C THR A 173 7.46 -17.74 2.28
N VAL A 174 8.56 -17.18 1.76
CA VAL A 174 8.68 -16.67 0.40
C VAL A 174 9.93 -17.26 -0.26
N VAL A 175 9.85 -17.54 -1.55
CA VAL A 175 11.01 -17.91 -2.37
C VAL A 175 10.97 -17.17 -3.70
N VAL A 176 12.14 -16.70 -4.14
CA VAL A 176 12.40 -16.22 -5.50
C VAL A 176 13.35 -17.25 -6.12
N THR A 177 12.87 -18.05 -7.06
CA THR A 177 13.61 -19.22 -7.58
C THR A 177 14.81 -18.86 -8.44
N ASP A 178 14.86 -17.64 -8.98
CA ASP A 178 16.01 -17.11 -9.69
C ASP A 178 16.91 -16.36 -8.70
N PRO A 179 18.16 -16.79 -8.47
CA PRO A 179 19.04 -16.19 -7.46
C PRO A 179 19.51 -14.76 -7.79
N GLU A 180 19.34 -14.29 -9.04
CA GLU A 180 19.67 -12.94 -9.48
C GLU A 180 18.42 -12.03 -9.55
N ALA A 181 17.22 -12.58 -9.36
CA ALA A 181 15.98 -11.81 -9.28
C ALA A 181 15.79 -11.24 -7.86
N GLU A 182 15.25 -10.05 -7.78
CA GLU A 182 14.93 -9.39 -6.54
C GLU A 182 13.52 -8.82 -6.59
N ILE A 183 12.79 -8.94 -5.48
CA ILE A 183 11.43 -8.39 -5.35
C ILE A 183 11.42 -7.05 -4.63
N THR A 184 10.44 -6.24 -4.97
CA THR A 184 10.07 -5.02 -4.26
C THR A 184 8.56 -4.93 -4.14
N LEU A 185 8.07 -4.52 -2.98
CA LEU A 185 6.65 -4.31 -2.74
C LEU A 185 6.25 -2.82 -2.86
N GLY A 186 7.15 -1.97 -3.37
CA GLY A 186 6.95 -0.51 -3.43
C GLY A 186 5.71 -0.06 -4.19
N GLY A 187 5.17 -0.89 -5.09
CA GLY A 187 3.95 -0.60 -5.86
C GLY A 187 2.65 -1.10 -5.22
N ILE A 188 2.69 -1.64 -3.98
CA ILE A 188 1.48 -2.14 -3.29
C ILE A 188 1.55 -1.96 -1.77
N ALA A 189 2.75 -1.82 -1.21
CA ALA A 189 2.94 -1.81 0.24
C ALA A 189 2.27 -0.62 0.92
N LYS A 190 2.28 0.57 0.30
CA LYS A 190 1.65 1.75 0.89
C LYS A 190 0.13 1.61 0.98
N GLY A 191 -0.48 1.02 -0.06
CA GLY A 191 -1.90 0.70 -0.05
C GLY A 191 -2.25 -0.30 1.05
N TYR A 192 -1.50 -1.38 1.15
CA TYR A 192 -1.69 -2.37 2.21
C TYR A 192 -1.54 -1.76 3.62
N ILE A 193 -0.52 -0.95 3.84
CA ILE A 193 -0.28 -0.30 5.12
C ILE A 193 -1.40 0.71 5.43
N ALA A 194 -1.89 1.45 4.44
CA ALA A 194 -3.01 2.37 4.63
C ALA A 194 -4.29 1.63 5.05
N ASP A 195 -4.55 0.44 4.51
CA ASP A 195 -5.66 -0.42 4.95
C ASP A 195 -5.44 -0.92 6.40
N ARG A 196 -4.21 -1.28 6.79
CA ARG A 196 -3.90 -1.66 8.19
C ARG A 196 -4.03 -0.49 9.16
N VAL A 197 -3.67 0.73 8.73
CA VAL A 197 -3.91 1.95 9.52
C VAL A 197 -5.40 2.23 9.68
N HIS A 198 -6.17 2.06 8.60
CA HIS A 198 -7.63 2.15 8.63
C HIS A 198 -8.21 1.17 9.67
N ASP A 199 -7.84 -0.12 9.60
CA ASP A 199 -8.35 -1.16 10.50
C ASP A 199 -7.96 -0.85 11.96
N LEU A 200 -6.72 -0.44 12.22
CA LEU A 200 -6.27 -0.03 13.55
C LEU A 200 -7.15 1.09 14.12
N LEU A 201 -7.42 2.13 13.32
CA LEU A 201 -8.26 3.24 13.75
C LEU A 201 -9.71 2.82 14.01
N VAL A 202 -10.27 1.91 13.17
CA VAL A 202 -11.60 1.32 13.38
C VAL A 202 -11.66 0.53 14.69
N ASP A 203 -10.65 -0.30 14.97
CA ASP A 203 -10.55 -1.08 16.21
C ASP A 203 -10.45 -0.20 17.45
N GLN A 204 -9.90 1.00 17.33
CA GLN A 204 -9.85 2.04 18.37
C GLN A 204 -11.14 2.85 18.47
N GLY A 205 -12.15 2.57 17.66
CA GLY A 205 -13.43 3.28 17.63
C GLY A 205 -13.41 4.61 16.89
N VAL A 206 -12.34 4.94 16.17
CA VAL A 206 -12.24 6.13 15.32
C VAL A 206 -13.12 5.95 14.09
N ARG A 207 -13.98 6.94 13.81
CA ARG A 207 -14.93 6.88 12.69
C ARG A 207 -14.62 7.90 11.60
N ASP A 208 -13.89 8.94 11.93
CA ASP A 208 -13.62 10.06 11.03
C ASP A 208 -12.10 10.24 10.91
N ALA A 209 -11.55 9.96 9.74
CA ALA A 209 -10.13 10.10 9.49
C ALA A 209 -9.79 10.39 8.02
N PHE A 210 -8.64 11.02 7.82
CA PHE A 210 -7.94 11.19 6.56
C PHE A 210 -6.54 10.62 6.74
N ILE A 211 -6.20 9.61 5.98
CA ILE A 211 -4.91 8.92 5.99
C ILE A 211 -4.24 9.19 4.65
N SER A 212 -3.00 9.66 4.62
CA SER A 212 -2.20 9.81 3.41
C SER A 212 -0.81 9.25 3.62
N LEU A 213 -0.47 8.19 2.93
CA LEU A 213 0.86 7.57 2.94
C LEU A 213 1.52 7.79 1.58
N GLY A 214 2.24 8.93 1.44
CA GLY A 214 2.91 9.27 0.20
C GLY A 214 1.98 9.41 -1.02
N GLY A 215 0.76 9.91 -0.81
CA GLY A 215 -0.24 10.09 -1.87
C GLY A 215 -1.26 8.96 -2.01
N ASN A 216 -1.09 7.82 -1.32
CA ASN A 216 -2.16 6.85 -1.13
C ASN A 216 -3.09 7.40 -0.06
N VAL A 217 -4.30 7.79 -0.43
CA VAL A 217 -5.27 8.44 0.46
C VAL A 217 -6.38 7.45 0.81
N VAL A 218 -6.68 7.34 2.10
CA VAL A 218 -7.89 6.66 2.61
C VAL A 218 -8.67 7.66 3.45
N VAL A 219 -9.97 7.77 3.20
CA VAL A 219 -10.87 8.59 4.00
C VAL A 219 -11.94 7.76 4.68
N MET A 220 -12.24 8.11 5.92
CA MET A 220 -13.25 7.50 6.77
C MET A 220 -14.25 8.57 7.19
N GLY A 221 -15.54 8.27 7.15
CA GLY A 221 -16.61 9.11 7.65
C GLY A 221 -16.57 10.54 7.10
N GLN A 222 -16.58 11.52 7.99
CA GLN A 222 -16.73 12.94 7.65
C GLN A 222 -15.49 13.76 7.98
N SER A 223 -15.31 14.85 7.24
CA SER A 223 -14.29 15.87 7.53
C SER A 223 -14.62 16.66 8.80
N PRO A 224 -13.69 17.46 9.35
CA PRO A 224 -13.94 18.34 10.51
C PRO A 224 -15.14 19.28 10.38
N HIS A 225 -15.61 19.48 9.15
CA HIS A 225 -16.76 20.34 8.86
C HIS A 225 -18.10 19.59 8.80
N GLY A 226 -18.15 18.30 9.17
CA GLY A 226 -19.34 17.46 9.11
C GLY A 226 -19.84 17.18 7.68
N ARG A 227 -18.93 17.13 6.72
CA ARG A 227 -19.18 16.89 5.29
C ARG A 227 -18.24 15.81 4.77
N PRO A 228 -18.55 15.16 3.64
CA PRO A 228 -17.61 14.30 2.95
C PRO A 228 -16.25 15.00 2.71
N TRP A 229 -15.21 14.20 2.55
CA TRP A 229 -13.85 14.70 2.32
C TRP A 229 -13.70 15.21 0.88
N ASN A 230 -12.94 16.28 0.72
CA ASN A 230 -12.54 16.78 -0.59
C ASN A 230 -11.08 16.39 -0.85
N ILE A 231 -10.85 15.60 -1.90
CA ILE A 231 -9.54 15.10 -2.29
C ILE A 231 -9.17 15.68 -3.65
N GLY A 232 -8.09 16.46 -3.69
CA GLY A 232 -7.56 17.00 -4.94
C GLY A 232 -6.74 15.95 -5.69
N VAL A 233 -7.10 15.63 -6.92
CA VAL A 233 -6.27 14.88 -7.85
C VAL A 233 -5.27 15.83 -8.49
N ARG A 234 -3.99 15.50 -8.39
CA ARG A 234 -2.91 16.35 -8.85
C ARG A 234 -2.94 16.54 -10.37
N SER A 235 -2.74 17.75 -10.84
CA SER A 235 -2.57 18.04 -12.27
C SER A 235 -1.16 17.63 -12.71
N PRO A 236 -1.00 16.88 -13.81
CA PRO A 236 0.30 16.55 -14.36
C PRO A 236 0.92 17.79 -15.03
N ASP A 237 1.77 18.51 -14.29
CA ASP A 237 2.54 19.63 -14.83
C ASP A 237 4.04 19.32 -14.70
N PHE A 238 4.58 18.65 -15.71
CA PHE A 238 5.96 18.22 -15.75
C PHE A 238 6.97 19.37 -15.58
N HIS A 239 6.75 20.51 -16.22
CA HIS A 239 7.68 21.63 -16.13
C HIS A 239 7.72 22.25 -14.74
N ARG A 240 6.59 22.39 -14.10
CA ARG A 240 6.48 22.90 -12.73
C ARG A 240 7.11 21.96 -11.72
N ASP A 241 6.91 20.65 -11.88
CA ASP A 241 7.49 19.64 -11.01
C ASP A 241 9.02 19.58 -11.13
N GLN A 242 9.58 19.75 -12.31
CA GLN A 242 11.02 19.87 -12.51
C GLN A 242 11.58 21.13 -11.86
N GLU A 243 10.91 22.27 -12.00
CA GLU A 243 11.33 23.51 -11.37
C GLU A 243 11.26 23.44 -9.84
N ARG A 244 10.21 22.84 -9.29
CA ARG A 244 10.09 22.58 -7.84
C ARG A 244 11.24 21.72 -7.33
N LYS A 245 11.54 20.58 -7.98
CA LYS A 245 12.65 19.71 -7.63
C LYS A 245 14.00 20.41 -7.74
N ARG A 246 14.18 21.29 -8.74
CA ARG A 246 15.39 22.12 -8.87
C ARG A 246 15.55 23.04 -7.68
N ILE A 247 14.49 23.75 -7.28
CA ILE A 247 14.49 24.67 -6.13
C ILE A 247 14.75 23.89 -4.82
N GLU A 248 14.11 22.73 -4.62
CA GLU A 248 14.33 21.87 -3.47
C GLU A 248 15.79 21.40 -3.37
N ASN A 249 16.36 20.91 -4.48
CA ASN A 249 17.74 20.46 -4.53
C ASN A 249 18.75 21.60 -4.28
N GLU A 250 18.49 22.79 -4.84
CA GLU A 250 19.31 23.97 -4.58
C GLU A 250 19.23 24.43 -3.12
N ALA A 251 18.05 24.36 -2.50
CA ALA A 251 17.87 24.68 -1.09
C ALA A 251 18.61 23.66 -0.19
N ILE A 252 18.55 22.36 -0.55
CA ILE A 252 19.32 21.30 0.13
C ILE A 252 20.83 21.54 0.02
N ALA A 253 21.32 21.89 -1.16
CA ALA A 253 22.73 22.15 -1.40
C ALA A 253 23.28 23.38 -0.64
N ARG A 254 22.43 24.37 -0.37
CA ARG A 254 22.81 25.63 0.32
C ARG A 254 22.76 25.54 1.85
N SER A 255 22.23 24.48 2.43
CA SER A 255 22.06 24.33 3.89
C SER A 255 22.59 23.00 4.41
N PRO A 256 23.92 22.84 4.57
CA PRO A 256 24.53 21.59 5.01
C PRO A 256 24.20 21.17 6.46
N HIS A 257 23.54 22.02 7.25
CA HIS A 257 23.25 21.79 8.67
C HIS A 257 21.78 21.49 8.98
N GLY A 258 21.03 21.05 7.98
CA GLY A 258 19.61 20.69 8.13
C GLY A 258 18.70 21.85 7.74
N ILE A 259 17.93 21.60 6.70
CA ILE A 259 16.92 22.54 6.23
C ILE A 259 15.75 22.48 7.18
N ASP A 260 15.25 23.65 7.58
CA ASP A 260 13.92 23.75 8.14
C ASP A 260 12.91 23.25 7.09
N LYS A 261 12.46 22.02 7.28
CA LYS A 261 11.47 21.36 6.40
C LYS A 261 10.17 22.18 6.28
N ARG A 262 9.88 23.09 7.22
CA ARG A 262 8.79 24.06 7.13
C ARG A 262 9.07 25.13 6.06
N ALA A 263 10.29 25.65 6.00
CA ALA A 263 10.65 26.65 5.00
C ALA A 263 10.62 26.08 3.56
N LEU A 264 11.04 24.81 3.38
CA LEU A 264 10.89 24.09 2.11
C LEU A 264 9.40 23.90 1.73
N ARG A 265 8.58 23.57 2.72
CA ARG A 265 7.13 23.42 2.56
C ARG A 265 6.45 24.70 2.12
N ASP A 266 6.92 25.85 2.58
CA ASP A 266 6.37 27.17 2.27
C ASP A 266 6.88 27.72 0.91
N LEU A 267 8.10 27.36 0.49
CA LEU A 267 8.65 27.72 -0.84
C LEU A 267 7.99 26.94 -1.99
N GLY A 268 7.50 25.71 -1.73
CA GLY A 268 6.79 24.89 -2.71
C GLY A 268 5.27 25.11 -2.77
N ARG A 269 4.69 25.84 -1.83
CA ARG A 269 3.24 26.07 -1.70
C ARG A 269 2.76 27.29 -2.47
N ARG A 270 2.87 27.27 -3.80
CA ARG A 270 1.79 27.87 -4.59
C ARG A 270 0.67 26.81 -4.64
N PRO A 271 -0.59 27.16 -4.30
CA PRO A 271 -1.69 26.21 -4.38
C PRO A 271 -1.77 25.71 -5.83
N GLU A 272 -1.34 24.46 -6.03
CA GLU A 272 -1.51 23.80 -7.33
C GLU A 272 -3.01 23.66 -7.55
N LYS A 273 -3.51 24.16 -8.67
CA LYS A 273 -4.89 23.90 -9.05
C LYS A 273 -5.00 22.42 -9.34
N PRO A 274 -5.79 21.65 -8.59
CA PRO A 274 -5.94 20.23 -8.87
C PRO A 274 -6.58 20.04 -10.25
N ALA A 275 -6.29 18.92 -10.90
CA ALA A 275 -6.95 18.55 -12.14
C ALA A 275 -8.46 18.35 -11.90
N CYS A 276 -8.81 17.72 -10.77
CA CYS A 276 -10.17 17.64 -10.27
C CYS A 276 -10.18 17.55 -8.75
N VAL A 277 -11.34 17.76 -8.15
CA VAL A 277 -11.60 17.54 -6.72
C VAL A 277 -12.67 16.48 -6.59
N LEU A 278 -12.39 15.44 -5.82
CA LEU A 278 -13.31 14.37 -5.49
C LEU A 278 -13.92 14.64 -4.12
N THR A 279 -15.23 14.50 -4.02
CA THR A 279 -15.94 14.55 -2.73
C THR A 279 -16.44 13.16 -2.40
N CYS A 280 -15.88 12.52 -1.37
CA CYS A 280 -16.20 11.15 -1.01
C CYS A 280 -16.06 10.89 0.50
N SER A 281 -16.59 9.75 0.95
CA SER A 281 -16.45 9.18 2.29
C SER A 281 -16.17 7.68 2.16
N ASP A 282 -15.51 7.09 3.14
CA ASP A 282 -15.26 5.64 3.25
C ASP A 282 -14.70 5.03 1.96
N LEU A 283 -13.67 5.69 1.42
CA LEU A 283 -13.08 5.35 0.13
C LEU A 283 -11.57 5.51 0.14
N SER A 284 -10.89 4.71 -0.64
CA SER A 284 -9.49 4.86 -0.99
C SER A 284 -9.34 5.56 -2.35
N VAL A 285 -8.40 6.49 -2.43
CA VAL A 285 -8.03 7.26 -3.63
C VAL A 285 -6.53 7.15 -3.81
N VAL A 286 -6.09 6.35 -4.77
CA VAL A 286 -4.67 6.09 -5.02
C VAL A 286 -4.30 6.54 -6.42
N THR A 287 -3.29 7.39 -6.50
CA THR A 287 -2.79 7.92 -7.77
C THR A 287 -1.37 7.46 -8.03
N SER A 288 -1.15 6.85 -9.18
CA SER A 288 0.17 6.71 -9.80
C SER A 288 0.33 7.75 -10.90
N GLY A 289 1.52 8.33 -11.02
CA GLY A 289 1.78 9.35 -12.04
C GLY A 289 3.23 9.35 -12.51
N ILE A 290 3.45 9.57 -13.81
CA ILE A 290 4.79 9.58 -14.42
C ILE A 290 5.65 10.75 -13.94
N TYR A 291 5.05 11.77 -13.35
CA TYR A 291 5.71 12.99 -12.85
C TYR A 291 6.29 12.84 -11.44
N GLU A 292 5.97 11.80 -10.69
CA GLU A 292 6.40 11.61 -9.29
C GLU A 292 7.93 11.47 -9.19
N ARG A 293 8.53 10.56 -9.97
CA ARG A 293 9.97 10.37 -10.07
C ARG A 293 10.36 10.33 -11.54
N CYS A 294 10.93 11.41 -12.04
CA CYS A 294 11.34 11.55 -13.44
C CYS A 294 12.55 12.46 -13.55
N PHE A 295 13.29 12.33 -14.64
CA PHE A 295 14.38 13.23 -15.00
C PHE A 295 14.42 13.48 -16.51
N LEU A 296 15.00 14.62 -16.90
CA LEU A 296 15.30 14.95 -18.29
C LEU A 296 16.73 14.47 -18.61
N ASP A 297 16.86 13.54 -19.54
CA ASP A 297 18.16 13.19 -20.09
C ASP A 297 18.66 14.34 -20.99
N LYS A 298 19.72 15.01 -20.54
CA LYS A 298 20.28 16.17 -21.24
C LYS A 298 20.95 15.83 -22.56
N ALA A 299 21.34 14.55 -22.76
CA ALA A 299 22.01 14.11 -23.97
C ALA A 299 21.01 13.84 -25.10
N THR A 300 19.85 13.28 -24.76
CA THR A 300 18.83 12.87 -25.74
C THR A 300 17.61 13.80 -25.76
N GLY A 301 17.40 14.62 -24.74
CA GLY A 301 16.18 15.41 -24.55
C GLY A 301 14.98 14.57 -24.11
N ALA A 302 15.16 13.27 -23.85
CA ALA A 302 14.08 12.39 -23.40
C ALA A 302 13.77 12.56 -21.91
N VAL A 303 12.48 12.44 -21.57
CA VAL A 303 12.04 12.37 -20.17
C VAL A 303 11.88 10.92 -19.77
N HIS A 304 12.63 10.53 -18.76
CA HIS A 304 12.53 9.20 -18.16
C HIS A 304 11.79 9.26 -16.82
N HIS A 305 10.84 8.36 -16.59
CA HIS A 305 10.07 8.25 -15.36
C HIS A 305 10.15 6.85 -14.76
N HIS A 306 9.80 6.72 -13.48
CA HIS A 306 10.02 5.50 -12.69
C HIS A 306 9.04 4.35 -12.97
N ILE A 307 7.99 4.57 -13.75
CA ILE A 307 7.04 3.51 -14.11
C ILE A 307 7.64 2.74 -15.30
N LEU A 308 8.21 1.60 -14.98
CA LEU A 308 8.88 0.75 -15.94
C LEU A 308 7.93 -0.30 -16.52
N ASP A 309 8.00 -0.52 -17.83
CA ASP A 309 7.32 -1.64 -18.48
C ASP A 309 8.14 -2.93 -18.23
N PRO A 310 7.55 -3.94 -17.55
CA PRO A 310 8.24 -5.22 -17.24
C PRO A 310 8.70 -5.98 -18.48
N LYS A 311 8.12 -5.72 -19.65
CA LYS A 311 8.49 -6.38 -20.91
C LYS A 311 9.72 -5.77 -21.56
N THR A 312 9.93 -4.48 -21.41
CA THR A 312 11.02 -3.75 -22.04
C THR A 312 12.13 -3.34 -21.08
N GLY A 313 11.83 -3.30 -19.78
CA GLY A 313 12.72 -2.80 -18.74
C GLY A 313 12.96 -1.29 -18.80
N ARG A 314 12.16 -0.56 -19.57
CA ARG A 314 12.27 0.88 -19.82
C ARG A 314 11.06 1.62 -19.24
N PRO A 315 11.15 2.95 -19.05
CA PRO A 315 9.97 3.76 -18.80
C PRO A 315 8.89 3.48 -19.84
N CYS A 316 7.65 3.23 -19.36
CA CYS A 316 6.57 2.83 -20.26
C CYS A 316 6.22 3.96 -21.24
N GLU A 317 5.93 3.58 -22.48
CA GLU A 317 5.37 4.46 -23.48
C GLU A 317 3.84 4.38 -23.38
N SER A 318 3.23 5.37 -22.75
CA SER A 318 1.79 5.45 -22.51
C SER A 318 1.30 6.85 -22.83
N ASP A 319 0.06 6.97 -23.25
CA ASP A 319 -0.69 8.22 -23.38
C ASP A 319 -1.06 8.83 -22.03
N LEU A 320 -1.10 8.01 -20.97
CA LEU A 320 -1.46 8.44 -19.62
C LEU A 320 -0.32 9.19 -18.91
N ALA A 321 -0.64 10.30 -18.31
CA ALA A 321 0.18 11.01 -17.33
C ALA A 321 -0.07 10.51 -15.91
N SER A 322 -1.32 10.18 -15.57
CA SER A 322 -1.68 9.58 -14.29
C SER A 322 -2.93 8.72 -14.36
N ALA A 323 -3.02 7.77 -13.42
CA ALA A 323 -4.21 6.98 -13.15
C ALA A 323 -4.53 7.05 -11.65
N THR A 324 -5.71 7.55 -11.33
CA THR A 324 -6.25 7.60 -9.96
C THR A 324 -7.31 6.53 -9.81
N VAL A 325 -7.07 5.57 -8.95
CA VAL A 325 -7.99 4.46 -8.66
C VAL A 325 -8.82 4.81 -7.42
N LEU A 326 -10.12 4.64 -7.54
CA LEU A 326 -11.12 4.76 -6.48
C LEU A 326 -11.58 3.35 -6.12
N SER A 327 -11.32 2.92 -4.89
CA SER A 327 -11.58 1.53 -4.46
C SER A 327 -11.93 1.45 -2.99
N ARG A 328 -12.50 0.33 -2.56
CA ARG A 328 -12.84 0.09 -1.16
C ARG A 328 -11.59 -0.16 -0.29
N THR A 329 -10.52 -0.65 -0.89
CA THR A 329 -9.24 -0.87 -0.21
C THR A 329 -8.11 -0.15 -0.91
N SER A 330 -7.16 0.39 -0.14
CA SER A 330 -6.00 1.09 -0.70
C SER A 330 -5.01 0.11 -1.34
N THR A 331 -4.99 -1.14 -0.88
CA THR A 331 -4.24 -2.25 -1.51
C THR A 331 -4.66 -2.45 -2.96
N GLU A 332 -5.96 -2.45 -3.26
CA GLU A 332 -6.46 -2.56 -4.63
C GLU A 332 -6.03 -1.36 -5.47
N GLY A 333 -6.20 -0.16 -4.94
CA GLY A 333 -5.80 1.07 -5.61
C GLY A 333 -4.32 1.09 -5.98
N ASP A 334 -3.43 0.75 -5.04
CA ASP A 334 -1.98 0.73 -5.25
C ASP A 334 -1.57 -0.38 -6.24
N GLY A 335 -2.12 -1.60 -6.08
CA GLY A 335 -1.85 -2.75 -6.96
C GLY A 335 -2.31 -2.58 -8.40
N LEU A 336 -3.31 -1.72 -8.65
CA LEU A 336 -3.85 -1.47 -10.00
C LEU A 336 -3.24 -0.25 -10.68
N SER A 337 -3.08 0.87 -9.96
CA SER A 337 -2.80 2.19 -10.55
C SER A 337 -1.59 2.22 -11.49
N THR A 338 -0.51 1.52 -11.13
CA THR A 338 0.70 1.43 -11.96
C THR A 338 0.47 0.63 -13.24
N ALA A 339 -0.22 -0.52 -13.15
CA ALA A 339 -0.53 -1.33 -14.32
C ALA A 339 -1.44 -0.59 -15.31
N LEU A 340 -2.41 0.20 -14.81
CA LEU A 340 -3.31 0.99 -15.64
C LEU A 340 -2.55 2.03 -16.47
N ILE A 341 -1.53 2.69 -15.90
CA ILE A 341 -0.67 3.60 -16.67
C ILE A 341 0.03 2.85 -17.81
N ILE A 342 0.60 1.67 -17.54
CA ILE A 342 1.30 0.88 -18.56
C ILE A 342 0.34 0.38 -19.64
N MET A 343 -0.92 0.15 -19.31
CA MET A 343 -1.95 -0.25 -20.29
C MET A 343 -2.27 0.83 -21.33
N GLY A 344 -2.22 2.12 -20.93
CA GLY A 344 -2.77 3.23 -21.71
C GLY A 344 -4.28 3.36 -21.52
N CYS A 345 -4.86 4.51 -21.92
CA CYS A 345 -6.22 4.93 -21.57
C CYS A 345 -7.29 3.91 -21.97
N ASP A 346 -7.38 3.54 -23.24
CA ASP A 346 -8.44 2.65 -23.74
C ASP A 346 -8.44 1.28 -23.08
N ARG A 347 -7.25 0.65 -22.97
CA ARG A 347 -7.13 -0.68 -22.36
C ARG A 347 -7.34 -0.63 -20.85
N ALA A 348 -6.86 0.42 -20.20
CA ALA A 348 -7.07 0.64 -18.77
C ALA A 348 -8.56 0.84 -18.44
N ALA A 349 -9.28 1.61 -19.24
CA ALA A 349 -10.72 1.82 -19.11
C ALA A 349 -11.53 0.52 -19.31
N ALA A 350 -11.19 -0.29 -20.28
CA ALA A 350 -11.80 -1.62 -20.46
C ALA A 350 -11.49 -2.54 -19.29
N PHE A 351 -10.22 -2.61 -18.88
CA PHE A 351 -9.78 -3.47 -17.79
C PHE A 351 -10.47 -3.12 -16.45
N ILE A 352 -10.57 -1.84 -16.09
CA ILE A 352 -11.18 -1.42 -14.82
C ILE A 352 -12.67 -1.79 -14.77
N ARG A 353 -13.39 -1.64 -15.88
CA ARG A 353 -14.81 -2.01 -15.99
C ARG A 353 -15.06 -3.51 -15.89
N GLU A 354 -14.23 -4.30 -16.55
CA GLU A 354 -14.50 -5.73 -16.75
C GLU A 354 -13.89 -6.61 -15.66
N GLN A 355 -12.81 -6.15 -15.04
CA GLN A 355 -11.96 -6.99 -14.21
C GLN A 355 -11.90 -6.54 -12.75
N THR A 356 -12.55 -5.43 -12.38
CA THR A 356 -12.46 -4.89 -11.01
C THR A 356 -13.80 -4.36 -10.51
N ASP A 357 -13.90 -4.20 -9.18
CA ASP A 357 -15.00 -3.47 -8.53
C ASP A 357 -14.64 -2.00 -8.27
N ALA A 358 -13.50 -1.55 -8.78
CA ALA A 358 -13.00 -0.19 -8.63
C ALA A 358 -13.49 0.74 -9.75
N ALA A 359 -13.27 2.03 -9.57
CA ALA A 359 -13.37 3.04 -10.62
C ALA A 359 -12.02 3.74 -10.78
N ALA A 360 -11.79 4.39 -11.92
CA ALA A 360 -10.57 5.14 -12.15
C ALA A 360 -10.81 6.43 -12.93
N ILE A 361 -9.95 7.42 -12.63
CA ILE A 361 -9.80 8.65 -13.38
C ILE A 361 -8.45 8.61 -14.07
N PHE A 362 -8.45 8.75 -15.37
CA PHE A 362 -7.26 8.80 -16.20
C PHE A 362 -7.02 10.23 -16.63
N ILE A 363 -5.79 10.69 -16.54
CA ILE A 363 -5.37 11.99 -17.10
C ILE A 363 -4.28 11.69 -18.12
N GLU A 364 -4.53 12.11 -19.36
CA GLU A 364 -3.62 11.93 -20.46
C GLU A 364 -2.53 13.00 -20.49
N ARG A 365 -1.49 12.77 -21.28
CA ARG A 365 -0.36 13.71 -21.41
C ARG A 365 -0.73 15.02 -22.07
N ASP A 366 -1.78 15.05 -22.88
CA ASP A 366 -2.31 16.27 -23.51
C ASP A 366 -3.26 17.06 -22.60
N GLY A 367 -3.57 16.52 -21.41
CA GLY A 367 -4.46 17.11 -20.43
C GLY A 367 -5.91 16.69 -20.53
N SER A 368 -6.27 15.84 -21.50
CA SER A 368 -7.58 15.20 -21.55
C SER A 368 -7.76 14.24 -20.38
N ALA A 369 -9.01 13.97 -20.02
CA ALA A 369 -9.32 13.09 -18.92
C ALA A 369 -10.47 12.13 -19.29
N ALA A 370 -10.38 10.90 -18.79
CA ALA A 370 -11.41 9.88 -18.92
C ALA A 370 -11.75 9.27 -17.56
N VAL A 371 -12.98 8.79 -17.40
CA VAL A 371 -13.47 8.14 -16.19
C VAL A 371 -14.11 6.81 -16.57
N ALA A 372 -13.76 5.75 -15.87
CA ALA A 372 -14.32 4.41 -16.11
C ALA A 372 -14.41 3.59 -14.82
N GLY A 373 -15.25 2.55 -14.82
CA GLY A 373 -15.31 1.54 -13.77
C GLY A 373 -16.65 1.42 -13.08
N ASN A 374 -16.65 1.05 -11.83
CA ASN A 374 -17.85 0.73 -11.04
C ASN A 374 -18.75 1.95 -10.87
N GLU A 375 -20.00 1.85 -11.36
CA GLU A 375 -20.97 2.95 -11.35
C GLU A 375 -21.33 3.37 -9.92
N ALA A 376 -21.45 2.43 -8.97
CA ALA A 376 -21.79 2.76 -7.59
C ALA A 376 -20.72 3.61 -6.92
N ILE A 377 -19.43 3.30 -7.16
CA ILE A 377 -18.31 4.14 -6.66
C ILE A 377 -18.36 5.53 -7.31
N LEU A 378 -18.62 5.60 -8.60
CA LEU A 378 -18.69 6.88 -9.32
C LEU A 378 -19.89 7.73 -8.86
N GLU A 379 -21.04 7.13 -8.55
CA GLU A 379 -22.22 7.81 -8.01
C GLU A 379 -21.98 8.33 -6.57
N GLU A 380 -21.32 7.54 -5.73
CA GLU A 380 -20.94 7.94 -4.37
C GLU A 380 -19.86 9.03 -4.37
N THR A 381 -19.04 9.07 -5.42
CA THR A 381 -17.97 10.05 -5.58
C THR A 381 -18.46 11.21 -6.44
N ARG A 382 -18.78 12.33 -5.82
CA ARG A 382 -19.11 13.54 -6.57
C ARG A 382 -17.82 14.20 -7.04
N ALA A 383 -17.52 14.08 -8.32
CA ALA A 383 -16.46 14.88 -8.94
C ALA A 383 -16.95 16.32 -9.08
N ILE A 384 -16.25 17.26 -8.43
CA ILE A 384 -16.46 18.69 -8.69
C ILE A 384 -15.64 19.01 -9.95
N GLU A 385 -16.32 19.07 -11.09
CA GLU A 385 -15.82 19.47 -12.40
C GLU A 385 -14.42 18.93 -12.75
N ILE A 386 -14.37 17.94 -13.63
CA ILE A 386 -13.18 17.62 -14.42
C ILE A 386 -13.37 18.39 -15.74
N PRO A 387 -12.68 19.52 -15.98
CA PRO A 387 -12.82 20.26 -17.22
C PRO A 387 -12.37 19.38 -18.39
N GLY A 388 -13.28 19.07 -19.31
CA GLY A 388 -12.97 18.30 -20.51
C GLY A 388 -12.94 16.79 -20.36
N ALA A 389 -13.44 16.22 -19.25
CA ALA A 389 -13.48 14.77 -19.08
C ALA A 389 -14.56 14.12 -19.93
N GLU A 390 -14.19 13.10 -20.67
CA GLU A 390 -15.08 12.18 -21.34
C GLU A 390 -15.40 11.02 -20.38
N ILE A 391 -16.68 10.82 -20.06
CA ILE A 391 -17.11 9.61 -19.33
C ILE A 391 -17.14 8.48 -20.35
N VAL A 392 -16.14 7.64 -20.32
CA VAL A 392 -16.10 6.41 -21.15
C VAL A 392 -17.07 5.42 -20.51
N LYS A 393 -18.27 5.30 -21.10
CA LYS A 393 -19.32 4.36 -20.71
C LYS A 393 -19.00 2.94 -21.14
#